data_4a56a28a7f95ce44a2187d58e131ef4f
#
_entry.id   4a56a28a7f95ce44a2187d58e131ef4f
#
_cell.length_a   1.000
_cell.length_b   1.000
_cell.length_c   1.000
_cell.angle_alpha   90.00
_cell.angle_beta   90.00
_cell.angle_gamma   90.00
#
_symmetry.space_group_name_H-M   'P 1'
#
loop_
_entity.id
_entity.type
_entity.pdbx_description
1 polymer ?
#
loop_
_entity_poly.entity_id
_entity_poly.type
_entity_poly.pdbx_seq_one_letter_code
_entity_poly.pdbx_strand_id
1 'polypeptide(L)'
;DISNISSPTESAFFDVYPSNNNSSFDGTWSNYPYYPSGVIAVTGIDEGLFVVNPKGNVQGEAPTVTYEVPTEGSVTLAWELIGDSTTRMNIYRDIEEGFSPGSSNFLASVDYPGIEFTDSNLDSSIFYYYKLAIETNGQLGPYSTEIKVKPIVAPNQAPTIDVPADVEFFEDTQYNLSLTGISYG
;
A
#
# COMPACT_ATOMS: atom_id res chain seq x y z
N ASP A 1 10.32 -25.16 2.73
CA ASP A 1 10.85 -24.49 3.91
C ASP A 1 11.60 -25.49 4.77
N ILE A 2 12.86 -25.21 5.09
CA ILE A 2 13.77 -26.04 5.90
C ILE A 2 14.13 -25.35 7.22
N SER A 3 13.43 -24.33 7.63
CA SER A 3 13.62 -23.67 8.94
C SER A 3 13.44 -24.66 10.11
N ASN A 4 12.64 -25.70 9.89
CA ASN A 4 12.56 -26.86 10.74
C ASN A 4 13.08 -28.10 9.99
N ILE A 5 14.36 -28.41 10.14
CA ILE A 5 15.02 -29.53 9.44
C ILE A 5 14.40 -30.89 9.77
N SER A 6 13.73 -31.04 10.91
CA SER A 6 13.07 -32.29 11.31
C SER A 6 11.67 -32.46 10.69
N SER A 7 11.10 -31.38 10.12
CA SER A 7 9.78 -31.39 9.48
C SER A 7 9.77 -30.33 8.36
N PRO A 8 10.48 -30.57 7.26
CA PRO A 8 10.48 -29.66 6.12
C PRO A 8 9.09 -29.60 5.49
N THR A 9 8.68 -28.41 5.07
CA THR A 9 7.41 -28.20 4.36
C THR A 9 7.69 -27.76 2.93
N GLU A 10 6.89 -28.29 1.98
CA GLU A 10 6.88 -27.81 0.62
C GLU A 10 6.14 -26.46 0.59
N SER A 11 6.83 -25.41 0.14
CA SER A 11 6.26 -24.06 0.05
C SER A 11 5.65 -23.79 -1.33
N ALA A 12 6.22 -24.38 -2.37
CA ALA A 12 5.73 -24.28 -3.75
C ALA A 12 6.38 -25.36 -4.62
N PHE A 13 5.79 -25.62 -5.78
CA PHE A 13 6.42 -26.43 -6.82
C PHE A 13 6.27 -25.73 -8.17
N PHE A 14 7.17 -26.07 -9.09
CA PHE A 14 7.12 -25.66 -10.48
C PHE A 14 7.42 -26.88 -11.35
N ASP A 15 6.46 -27.25 -12.19
CA ASP A 15 6.58 -28.38 -13.10
C ASP A 15 7.08 -27.88 -14.47
N VAL A 16 8.30 -28.27 -14.84
CA VAL A 16 8.92 -27.93 -16.13
C VAL A 16 8.41 -28.79 -17.29
N TYR A 17 7.71 -29.90 -16.99
CA TYR A 17 7.22 -30.84 -17.99
C TYR A 17 5.79 -31.35 -17.66
N PRO A 18 4.78 -30.48 -17.77
CA PRO A 18 3.41 -30.81 -17.35
C PRO A 18 2.69 -31.84 -18.23
N SER A 19 3.32 -32.29 -19.33
CA SER A 19 2.72 -33.22 -20.27
C SER A 19 2.52 -34.60 -19.71
N ASN A 20 3.35 -35.07 -18.78
CA ASN A 20 3.18 -36.36 -18.10
C ASN A 20 4.01 -36.42 -16.80
N ASN A 21 3.68 -37.41 -15.95
CA ASN A 21 4.39 -37.69 -14.68
C ASN A 21 5.12 -39.04 -14.76
N ASN A 22 5.58 -39.46 -15.93
CA ASN A 22 6.34 -40.69 -16.09
C ASN A 22 7.73 -40.54 -15.47
N SER A 23 8.31 -41.65 -15.03
CA SER A 23 9.70 -41.73 -14.57
C SER A 23 10.70 -41.73 -15.72
N SER A 24 10.58 -40.78 -16.66
CA SER A 24 11.49 -40.60 -17.78
C SER A 24 12.47 -39.43 -17.48
N PHE A 25 13.49 -39.31 -18.31
CA PHE A 25 14.52 -38.30 -18.18
C PHE A 25 14.12 -36.91 -18.73
N ASP A 26 12.83 -36.59 -18.73
CA ASP A 26 12.27 -35.45 -19.47
C ASP A 26 12.05 -34.22 -18.58
N GLY A 27 12.41 -34.28 -17.31
CA GLY A 27 12.13 -33.21 -16.35
C GLY A 27 13.26 -32.18 -16.17
N THR A 28 13.40 -31.69 -14.96
CA THR A 28 14.40 -30.70 -14.61
C THR A 28 15.81 -31.27 -14.67
N TRP A 29 16.68 -30.62 -15.46
CA TRP A 29 18.10 -30.95 -15.53
C TRP A 29 18.91 -30.31 -14.42
N SER A 30 18.67 -29.01 -14.16
CA SER A 30 19.42 -28.24 -13.19
C SER A 30 18.61 -27.05 -12.68
N ASN A 31 18.96 -26.58 -11.47
CA ASN A 31 18.43 -25.32 -10.94
C ASN A 31 19.54 -24.50 -10.30
N TYR A 32 19.36 -23.18 -10.30
CA TYR A 32 20.26 -22.24 -9.63
C TYR A 32 19.43 -21.21 -8.85
N PRO A 33 19.32 -21.38 -7.50
CA PRO A 33 18.44 -20.55 -6.65
C PRO A 33 19.15 -19.36 -5.99
N TYR A 34 20.41 -19.06 -6.33
CA TYR A 34 21.26 -18.13 -5.56
C TYR A 34 21.42 -16.76 -6.18
N TYR A 35 20.48 -16.33 -7.05
CA TYR A 35 20.50 -14.95 -7.54
C TYR A 35 20.09 -13.96 -6.44
N PRO A 36 20.77 -12.80 -6.30
CA PRO A 36 20.41 -11.77 -5.32
C PRO A 36 18.99 -11.24 -5.49
N SER A 37 18.41 -11.35 -6.69
CA SER A 37 17.01 -10.98 -6.99
C SER A 37 15.98 -11.95 -6.41
N GLY A 38 16.41 -13.11 -5.88
CA GLY A 38 15.52 -14.16 -5.39
C GLY A 38 14.89 -15.02 -6.49
N VAL A 39 15.20 -14.78 -7.76
CA VAL A 39 14.72 -15.65 -8.84
C VAL A 39 15.51 -16.95 -8.86
N ILE A 40 14.87 -18.00 -9.37
CA ILE A 40 15.47 -19.32 -9.57
C ILE A 40 15.55 -19.58 -11.07
N ALA A 41 16.73 -19.87 -11.59
CA ALA A 41 16.87 -20.39 -12.93
C ALA A 41 16.69 -21.92 -12.88
N VAL A 42 15.80 -22.44 -13.71
CA VAL A 42 15.50 -23.88 -13.83
C VAL A 42 15.65 -24.26 -15.29
N THR A 43 16.41 -25.33 -15.58
CA THR A 43 16.53 -25.84 -16.94
C THR A 43 15.81 -27.16 -17.07
N GLY A 44 14.93 -27.26 -18.07
CA GLY A 44 14.38 -28.53 -18.56
C GLY A 44 15.31 -29.13 -19.64
N ILE A 45 15.20 -30.44 -19.88
CA ILE A 45 15.98 -31.11 -20.91
C ILE A 45 15.57 -30.63 -22.31
N ASP A 46 14.28 -30.64 -22.59
CA ASP A 46 13.71 -30.29 -23.90
C ASP A 46 13.03 -28.92 -23.90
N GLU A 47 12.55 -28.44 -22.74
CA GLU A 47 11.75 -27.20 -22.59
C GLU A 47 12.63 -25.93 -22.46
N GLY A 48 13.92 -26.09 -22.22
CA GLY A 48 14.88 -24.97 -22.15
C GLY A 48 14.99 -24.34 -20.78
N LEU A 49 15.17 -23.01 -20.75
CA LEU A 49 15.40 -22.23 -19.52
C LEU A 49 14.12 -21.56 -19.04
N PHE A 50 13.78 -21.80 -17.80
CA PHE A 50 12.77 -21.08 -17.04
C PHE A 50 13.42 -20.15 -16.02
N VAL A 51 12.87 -18.97 -15.87
CA VAL A 51 13.21 -18.06 -14.77
C VAL A 51 11.99 -17.94 -13.88
N VAL A 52 12.05 -18.59 -12.73
CA VAL A 52 10.95 -18.67 -11.77
C VAL A 52 11.16 -17.64 -10.67
N ASN A 53 10.19 -16.80 -10.42
CA ASN A 53 10.20 -15.93 -9.27
C ASN A 53 9.31 -16.56 -8.17
N PRO A 54 9.89 -17.11 -7.09
CA PRO A 54 9.14 -17.76 -6.03
C PRO A 54 8.32 -16.79 -5.16
N LYS A 55 8.42 -15.48 -5.42
CA LYS A 55 7.66 -14.45 -4.67
C LYS A 55 6.14 -14.51 -4.86
N GLY A 56 5.62 -15.49 -5.60
CA GLY A 56 4.17 -15.68 -5.80
C GLY A 56 3.40 -16.24 -4.60
N ASN A 57 4.09 -16.72 -3.56
CA ASN A 57 3.43 -17.20 -2.34
C ASN A 57 3.81 -16.34 -1.14
N VAL A 58 3.09 -15.25 -0.98
CA VAL A 58 3.37 -14.19 0.01
C VAL A 58 2.79 -14.46 1.41
N GLN A 59 2.37 -15.69 1.68
CA GLN A 59 1.81 -16.04 3.00
C GLN A 59 2.80 -15.90 4.17
N GLY A 60 4.10 -15.75 3.90
CA GLY A 60 5.14 -15.64 4.93
C GLY A 60 5.85 -14.30 5.01
N GLU A 61 5.59 -13.35 4.12
CA GLU A 61 6.28 -12.07 4.10
C GLU A 61 5.36 -10.90 4.49
N ALA A 62 5.85 -10.06 5.42
CA ALA A 62 5.18 -8.81 5.74
C ALA A 62 5.37 -7.82 4.57
N PRO A 63 4.34 -7.07 4.17
CA PRO A 63 4.50 -6.10 3.10
C PRO A 63 5.42 -4.95 3.51
N THR A 64 6.25 -4.52 2.56
CA THR A 64 6.97 -3.25 2.67
C THR A 64 6.05 -2.13 2.23
N VAL A 65 5.78 -1.21 3.13
CA VAL A 65 4.84 -0.12 2.93
C VAL A 65 5.55 1.21 3.06
N THR A 66 5.24 2.10 2.15
CA THR A 66 5.66 3.50 2.18
C THR A 66 4.43 4.40 2.27
N TYR A 67 4.64 5.67 2.52
CA TYR A 67 3.57 6.65 2.39
C TYR A 67 4.08 7.87 1.63
N GLU A 68 3.21 8.49 0.86
CA GLU A 68 3.50 9.78 0.25
C GLU A 68 3.32 10.90 1.27
N VAL A 69 3.92 12.04 0.99
CA VAL A 69 3.72 13.24 1.81
C VAL A 69 2.23 13.51 1.91
N PRO A 70 1.67 13.47 3.13
CA PRO A 70 0.24 13.60 3.30
C PRO A 70 -0.24 14.95 2.77
N THR A 71 -1.42 14.93 2.16
CA THR A 71 -2.12 16.14 1.78
C THR A 71 -3.06 16.59 2.90
N GLU A 72 -3.78 17.69 2.69
CA GLU A 72 -4.75 18.15 3.66
C GLU A 72 -5.80 17.08 3.96
N GLY A 73 -5.85 16.63 5.20
CA GLY A 73 -6.83 15.66 5.68
C GLY A 73 -6.76 14.29 5.00
N SER A 74 -5.65 13.93 4.34
CA SER A 74 -5.50 12.60 3.75
C SER A 74 -4.08 12.06 3.80
N VAL A 75 -3.95 10.74 3.70
CA VAL A 75 -2.70 9.98 3.65
C VAL A 75 -2.82 8.92 2.57
N THR A 76 -1.85 8.86 1.67
CA THR A 76 -1.74 7.79 0.68
C THR A 76 -0.66 6.81 1.10
N LEU A 77 -1.04 5.55 1.27
CA LEU A 77 -0.15 4.43 1.52
C LEU A 77 0.14 3.74 0.20
N ALA A 78 1.37 3.33 -0.03
CA ALA A 78 1.79 2.61 -1.22
C ALA A 78 2.64 1.40 -0.86
N TRP A 79 2.64 0.40 -1.71
CA TRP A 79 3.42 -0.83 -1.55
C TRP A 79 3.87 -1.38 -2.90
N GLU A 80 4.84 -2.28 -2.86
CA GLU A 80 5.25 -3.00 -4.08
C GLU A 80 4.16 -3.96 -4.54
N LEU A 81 4.01 -4.12 -5.86
CA LEU A 81 3.09 -5.11 -6.42
C LEU A 81 3.53 -6.52 -6.01
N ILE A 82 2.69 -7.21 -5.24
CA ILE A 82 2.98 -8.53 -4.68
C ILE A 82 1.80 -9.45 -4.94
N GLY A 83 2.08 -10.69 -5.35
CA GLY A 83 1.07 -11.73 -5.51
C GLY A 83 0.45 -11.81 -6.91
N ASP A 84 -0.77 -12.26 -6.96
CA ASP A 84 -1.56 -12.51 -8.17
C ASP A 84 -3.03 -12.13 -7.94
N SER A 85 -3.91 -12.52 -8.85
CA SER A 85 -5.35 -12.21 -8.79
C SER A 85 -6.10 -12.81 -7.58
N THR A 86 -5.45 -13.65 -6.77
CA THR A 86 -6.02 -14.19 -5.52
C THR A 86 -5.57 -13.40 -4.28
N THR A 87 -4.77 -12.37 -4.49
CA THR A 87 -4.13 -11.58 -3.45
C THR A 87 -4.84 -10.24 -3.24
N ARG A 88 -4.94 -9.80 -1.99
CA ARG A 88 -5.37 -8.46 -1.63
C ARG A 88 -4.51 -7.91 -0.50
N MET A 89 -4.43 -6.59 -0.42
CA MET A 89 -3.82 -5.88 0.70
C MET A 89 -4.90 -5.44 1.67
N ASN A 90 -4.85 -5.92 2.91
CA ASN A 90 -5.73 -5.49 3.99
C ASN A 90 -5.05 -4.39 4.79
N ILE A 91 -5.77 -3.30 5.03
CA ILE A 91 -5.29 -2.09 5.67
C ILE A 91 -6.03 -1.90 6.99
N TYR A 92 -5.27 -1.64 8.04
CA TYR A 92 -5.75 -1.40 9.39
C TYR A 92 -5.27 -0.04 9.87
N ARG A 93 -6.12 0.69 10.59
CA ARG A 93 -5.82 2.01 11.12
C ARG A 93 -6.29 2.14 12.56
N ASP A 94 -5.45 2.80 13.36
CA ASP A 94 -5.81 3.21 14.72
C ASP A 94 -5.23 4.60 15.03
N ILE A 95 -5.64 5.19 16.14
CA ILE A 95 -5.05 6.40 16.73
C ILE A 95 -4.13 6.07 17.91
N GLU A 96 -4.04 4.81 18.30
CA GLU A 96 -3.16 4.32 19.36
C GLU A 96 -1.91 3.69 18.77
N GLU A 97 -0.74 4.13 19.27
CA GLU A 97 0.56 3.55 18.90
C GLU A 97 0.69 2.12 19.40
N GLY A 98 1.20 1.24 18.55
CA GLY A 98 1.40 -0.18 18.89
C GLY A 98 0.12 -1.01 18.87
N PHE A 99 -0.96 -0.52 18.24
CA PHE A 99 -2.23 -1.24 18.19
C PHE A 99 -2.10 -2.66 17.62
N SER A 100 -3.00 -3.54 18.01
CA SER A 100 -3.12 -4.89 17.48
C SER A 100 -4.20 -4.93 16.41
N PRO A 101 -3.87 -5.26 15.15
CA PRO A 101 -4.86 -5.30 14.06
C PRO A 101 -5.95 -6.35 14.31
N GLY A 102 -7.17 -5.99 14.00
CA GLY A 102 -8.36 -6.83 14.13
C GLY A 102 -9.57 -6.21 13.40
N SER A 103 -10.73 -6.81 13.57
CA SER A 103 -11.95 -6.34 12.90
C SER A 103 -12.39 -4.93 13.33
N SER A 104 -12.02 -4.49 14.54
CA SER A 104 -12.39 -3.17 15.07
C SER A 104 -11.63 -2.02 14.42
N ASN A 105 -10.46 -2.27 13.89
CA ASN A 105 -9.60 -1.27 13.24
C ASN A 105 -9.28 -1.61 11.77
N PHE A 106 -9.99 -2.59 11.21
CA PHE A 106 -9.97 -2.86 9.78
C PHE A 106 -10.56 -1.68 9.01
N LEU A 107 -9.80 -1.14 8.05
CA LEU A 107 -10.17 0.04 7.29
C LEU A 107 -10.65 -0.31 5.87
N ALA A 108 -9.84 -1.05 5.14
CA ALA A 108 -10.11 -1.37 3.73
C ALA A 108 -9.30 -2.57 3.23
N SER A 109 -9.72 -3.09 2.07
CA SER A 109 -8.93 -4.02 1.27
C SER A 109 -8.74 -3.48 -0.13
N VAL A 110 -7.57 -3.70 -0.70
CA VAL A 110 -7.24 -3.38 -2.09
C VAL A 110 -6.85 -4.67 -2.81
N ASP A 111 -7.63 -5.04 -3.82
CA ASP A 111 -7.38 -6.24 -4.60
C ASP A 111 -6.21 -6.03 -5.58
N TYR A 112 -5.48 -7.11 -5.88
CA TYR A 112 -4.48 -7.12 -6.95
C TYR A 112 -5.12 -6.63 -8.30
N PRO A 113 -4.44 -5.81 -9.10
CA PRO A 113 -3.05 -5.32 -8.99
C PRO A 113 -2.90 -3.95 -8.31
N GLY A 114 -3.80 -3.59 -7.41
CA GLY A 114 -3.73 -2.31 -6.70
C GLY A 114 -2.49 -2.22 -5.82
N ILE A 115 -1.80 -1.07 -5.85
CA ILE A 115 -0.54 -0.82 -5.15
C ILE A 115 -0.60 0.39 -4.21
N GLU A 116 -1.76 1.01 -4.08
CA GLU A 116 -1.95 2.19 -3.23
C GLU A 116 -3.35 2.27 -2.64
N PHE A 117 -3.47 3.00 -1.56
CA PHE A 117 -4.74 3.33 -0.91
C PHE A 117 -4.67 4.72 -0.29
N THR A 118 -5.67 5.56 -0.54
CA THR A 118 -5.78 6.88 0.06
C THR A 118 -6.85 6.88 1.14
N ASP A 119 -6.43 7.17 2.36
CA ASP A 119 -7.31 7.43 3.49
C ASP A 119 -7.59 8.92 3.58
N SER A 120 -8.86 9.30 3.64
CA SER A 120 -9.33 10.68 3.53
C SER A 120 -10.21 11.06 4.73
N ASN A 121 -10.50 12.36 4.86
CA ASN A 121 -11.30 12.93 5.95
C ASN A 121 -10.63 12.72 7.32
N LEU A 122 -9.33 12.81 7.36
CA LEU A 122 -8.53 12.68 8.56
C LEU A 122 -8.41 14.01 9.30
N ASP A 123 -8.38 13.94 10.62
CA ASP A 123 -8.08 15.10 11.46
C ASP A 123 -6.58 15.39 11.44
N SER A 124 -6.20 16.54 10.92
CA SER A 124 -4.80 16.98 10.83
C SER A 124 -4.17 17.33 12.19
N SER A 125 -4.91 17.27 13.29
CA SER A 125 -4.39 17.53 14.64
C SER A 125 -3.80 16.30 15.33
N ILE A 126 -4.13 15.06 14.87
CA ILE A 126 -3.74 13.80 15.51
C ILE A 126 -2.84 12.95 14.63
N PHE A 127 -2.15 11.99 15.23
CA PHE A 127 -1.43 10.95 14.54
C PHE A 127 -2.35 9.75 14.25
N TYR A 128 -2.11 9.13 13.10
CA TYR A 128 -2.70 7.85 12.72
C TYR A 128 -1.62 6.81 12.58
N TYR A 129 -1.95 5.59 12.93
CA TYR A 129 -1.06 4.43 12.88
C TYR A 129 -1.66 3.40 11.95
N TYR A 130 -0.86 2.91 11.01
CA TYR A 130 -1.31 1.93 10.01
C TYR A 130 -0.47 0.67 10.09
N LYS A 131 -1.13 -0.46 9.89
CA LYS A 131 -0.50 -1.76 9.64
C LYS A 131 -1.23 -2.42 8.48
N LEU A 132 -0.46 -3.03 7.59
CA LEU A 132 -0.97 -3.71 6.41
C LEU A 132 -0.61 -5.19 6.47
N ALA A 133 -1.44 -6.03 5.87
CA ALA A 133 -1.15 -7.45 5.70
C ALA A 133 -1.65 -7.94 4.36
N ILE A 134 -0.90 -8.84 3.75
CA ILE A 134 -1.27 -9.50 2.51
C ILE A 134 -2.22 -10.65 2.86
N GLU A 135 -3.35 -10.73 2.17
CA GLU A 135 -4.25 -11.87 2.22
C GLU A 135 -4.20 -12.61 0.88
N THR A 136 -3.96 -13.90 0.90
CA THR A 136 -3.96 -14.76 -0.29
C THR A 136 -4.88 -15.95 -0.06
N ASN A 137 -5.84 -16.18 -0.96
CA ASN A 137 -6.83 -17.26 -0.85
C ASN A 137 -7.59 -17.26 0.51
N GLY A 138 -7.88 -16.06 1.05
CA GLY A 138 -8.58 -15.90 2.33
C GLY A 138 -7.72 -16.16 3.56
N GLN A 139 -6.41 -16.34 3.42
CA GLN A 139 -5.48 -16.47 4.52
C GLN A 139 -4.62 -15.21 4.67
N LEU A 140 -4.62 -14.64 5.87
CA LEU A 140 -3.88 -13.45 6.21
C LEU A 140 -2.43 -13.79 6.55
N GLY A 141 -1.50 -13.07 5.94
CA GLY A 141 -0.07 -13.11 6.24
C GLY A 141 0.32 -12.22 7.43
N PRO A 142 1.62 -12.09 7.71
CA PRO A 142 2.11 -11.22 8.77
C PRO A 142 1.87 -9.74 8.45
N TYR A 143 1.76 -8.94 9.52
CA TYR A 143 1.57 -7.51 9.40
C TYR A 143 2.88 -6.77 9.10
N SER A 144 2.79 -5.68 8.35
CA SER A 144 3.89 -4.74 8.14
C SER A 144 4.39 -4.15 9.47
N THR A 145 5.55 -3.50 9.42
CA THR A 145 5.92 -2.53 10.44
C THR A 145 4.85 -1.44 10.53
N GLU A 146 4.64 -0.91 11.72
CA GLU A 146 3.69 0.17 11.94
C GLU A 146 4.17 1.46 11.29
N ILE A 147 3.26 2.13 10.57
CA ILE A 147 3.49 3.44 9.97
C ILE A 147 2.78 4.48 10.81
N LYS A 148 3.53 5.44 11.33
CA LYS A 148 3.03 6.59 12.06
C LYS A 148 3.04 7.80 11.15
N VAL A 149 1.88 8.41 10.92
CA VAL A 149 1.74 9.56 10.04
C VAL A 149 0.71 10.55 10.59
N LYS A 150 0.91 11.82 10.30
CA LYS A 150 -0.03 12.89 10.62
C LYS A 150 -0.37 13.64 9.34
N PRO A 151 -1.66 13.78 8.97
CA PRO A 151 -2.04 14.59 7.83
C PRO A 151 -1.57 16.04 8.00
N ILE A 152 -1.32 16.74 6.90
CA ILE A 152 -0.95 18.15 6.98
C ILE A 152 -2.19 19.02 7.18
N VAL A 153 -1.99 20.14 7.81
CA VAL A 153 -2.99 21.21 7.91
C VAL A 153 -2.88 22.05 6.63
N ALA A 154 -4.00 22.46 6.06
CA ALA A 154 -3.97 23.44 4.98
C ALA A 154 -3.15 24.66 5.39
N PRO A 155 -2.30 25.17 4.50
CA PRO A 155 -1.64 26.43 4.77
C PRO A 155 -2.70 27.51 4.99
N ASN A 156 -2.55 28.25 6.09
CA ASN A 156 -3.42 29.38 6.37
C ASN A 156 -3.36 30.36 5.19
N GLN A 157 -4.48 30.57 4.51
CA GLN A 157 -4.56 31.53 3.41
C GLN A 157 -4.70 32.94 3.98
N ALA A 158 -3.97 33.88 3.40
CA ALA A 158 -4.16 35.26 3.78
C ALA A 158 -5.63 35.69 3.53
N PRO A 159 -6.26 36.38 4.45
CA PRO A 159 -7.60 36.89 4.22
C PRO A 159 -7.65 37.80 2.99
N THR A 160 -8.67 37.66 2.19
CA THR A 160 -8.88 38.46 0.99
C THR A 160 -10.09 39.35 1.19
N ILE A 161 -10.11 40.47 0.51
CA ILE A 161 -11.24 41.38 0.42
C ILE A 161 -11.42 41.79 -1.04
N ASP A 162 -12.63 41.82 -1.51
CA ASP A 162 -12.90 42.36 -2.84
C ASP A 162 -12.51 43.82 -2.88
N VAL A 163 -11.85 44.22 -3.99
CA VAL A 163 -11.54 45.64 -4.23
C VAL A 163 -12.88 46.38 -4.37
N PRO A 164 -13.20 47.32 -3.47
CA PRO A 164 -14.44 48.08 -3.58
C PRO A 164 -14.40 48.91 -4.87
N ALA A 165 -15.57 49.09 -5.48
CA ALA A 165 -15.68 50.02 -6.59
C ALA A 165 -15.34 51.45 -6.10
N ASP A 166 -14.82 52.26 -7.02
CA ASP A 166 -14.58 53.66 -6.73
C ASP A 166 -15.89 54.34 -6.27
N VAL A 167 -15.80 55.03 -5.16
CA VAL A 167 -16.94 55.72 -4.58
C VAL A 167 -16.68 57.24 -4.67
N GLU A 168 -17.54 57.94 -5.33
CA GLU A 168 -17.55 59.42 -5.35
C GLU A 168 -18.30 59.94 -4.11
N PHE A 169 -17.66 60.82 -3.36
CA PHE A 169 -18.23 61.44 -2.19
C PHE A 169 -18.62 62.90 -2.50
N PHE A 170 -19.82 63.30 -2.11
CA PHE A 170 -20.24 64.66 -2.14
C PHE A 170 -20.23 65.25 -0.72
N GLU A 171 -19.86 66.53 -0.61
CA GLU A 171 -19.90 67.23 0.70
C GLU A 171 -21.29 67.07 1.37
N ASP A 172 -21.28 66.95 2.67
CA ASP A 172 -22.45 66.86 3.51
C ASP A 172 -23.35 65.59 3.28
N THR A 173 -22.86 64.58 2.63
CA THR A 173 -23.59 63.31 2.46
C THR A 173 -22.98 62.18 3.27
N GLN A 174 -23.80 61.51 4.08
CA GLN A 174 -23.37 60.32 4.79
C GLN A 174 -23.39 59.09 3.84
N TYR A 175 -22.24 58.41 3.69
CA TYR A 175 -22.12 57.19 2.94
C TYR A 175 -21.90 56.01 3.85
N ASN A 176 -22.59 54.91 3.54
CA ASN A 176 -22.33 53.58 4.12
C ASN A 176 -21.64 52.73 3.08
N LEU A 177 -20.36 52.38 3.29
CA LEU A 177 -19.61 51.47 2.48
C LEU A 177 -19.76 50.05 3.01
N SER A 178 -20.35 49.15 2.21
CA SER A 178 -20.36 47.72 2.52
C SER A 178 -19.18 47.04 1.89
N LEU A 179 -18.32 46.45 2.71
CA LEU A 179 -17.24 45.59 2.27
C LEU A 179 -17.78 44.18 2.08
N THR A 180 -17.55 43.60 0.89
CA THR A 180 -17.98 42.23 0.52
C THR A 180 -16.77 41.40 0.15
N GLY A 181 -16.95 40.07 -0.02
CA GLY A 181 -15.88 39.18 -0.41
C GLY A 181 -14.78 39.02 0.62
N ILE A 182 -15.09 39.22 1.91
CA ILE A 182 -14.12 39.01 3.00
C ILE A 182 -14.06 37.51 3.25
N SER A 183 -12.88 36.91 3.06
CA SER A 183 -12.61 35.54 3.46
C SER A 183 -11.77 35.54 4.74
N TYR A 184 -11.98 34.55 5.58
CA TYR A 184 -11.10 34.24 6.69
C TYR A 184 -10.00 33.30 6.16
N GLY A 185 -8.76 33.60 6.50
CA GLY A 185 -7.62 32.73 6.21
C GLY A 185 -7.57 31.49 7.09
#